data_3f8808235453638ba002663882e08fb1
#
_entry.id   3f8808235453638ba002663882e08fb1
#
_cell.length_a   1.000
_cell.length_b   1.000
_cell.length_c   1.000
_cell.angle_alpha   90.00
_cell.angle_beta   90.00
_cell.angle_gamma   90.00
#
_symmetry.space_group_name_H-M   'P 1'
#
loop_
_entity.id
_entity.type
_entity.pdbx_description
1 polymer ?
#
loop_
_entity_poly.entity_id
_entity_poly.type
_entity_poly.pdbx_seq_one_letter_code
_entity_poly.pdbx_strand_id
1 'polypeptide(L)'
;MARPDSLVRTVVSVNDSAVKVTLGRGSLAEDSTAVPVSHSWPVAGPDERVKVLLVYPNYRGMNMLPPAIGLLSACLLESGHEVELFDTTYYASVDDDEGDLEDSDGKKSDQLMARPYDMPIELTLKTTNVLDDFAQMVDEYEPDILALSCTEDMWHLGLRLLRHIRHTKQILTIAGGVFPTFAPELVLGHDEVDIVCKGEGEDALRLLADRVGRGEDYSDIPNLWTMNADGSIRSNQIEMVDMNANPL
;
A
#
# COMPACT_ATOMS: atom_id res chain seq x y z
N MET A 1 -42.46 7.19 12.91
CA MET A 1 -41.19 7.89 12.83
C MET A 1 -40.11 6.84 12.60
N ALA A 2 -39.79 6.56 11.35
CA ALA A 2 -38.83 5.54 10.95
C ALA A 2 -37.44 6.19 10.81
N ARG A 3 -36.42 5.55 11.40
CA ARG A 3 -35.02 5.94 11.23
C ARG A 3 -34.54 5.46 9.85
N PRO A 4 -33.73 6.22 9.12
CA PRO A 4 -33.13 5.71 7.89
C PRO A 4 -31.94 4.82 8.22
N ASP A 5 -32.07 3.53 7.92
CA ASP A 5 -30.97 2.56 7.82
C ASP A 5 -30.30 2.77 6.45
N SER A 6 -29.14 3.41 6.47
CA SER A 6 -28.17 3.28 5.37
C SER A 6 -26.76 3.25 5.95
N LEU A 7 -26.46 2.11 6.59
CA LEU A 7 -25.08 1.77 6.93
C LEU A 7 -24.39 1.27 5.66
N VAL A 8 -23.37 1.98 5.22
CA VAL A 8 -22.38 1.50 4.27
C VAL A 8 -21.79 0.22 4.85
N ARG A 9 -22.16 -0.92 4.30
CA ARG A 9 -21.55 -2.20 4.67
C ARG A 9 -20.25 -2.33 3.90
N THR A 10 -19.15 -2.07 4.58
CA THR A 10 -17.85 -2.59 4.17
C THR A 10 -17.92 -4.09 4.38
N VAL A 11 -18.04 -4.86 3.30
CA VAL A 11 -17.97 -6.32 3.39
C VAL A 11 -16.49 -6.69 3.36
N VAL A 12 -15.93 -6.93 4.55
CA VAL A 12 -14.64 -7.59 4.67
C VAL A 12 -14.92 -9.08 4.59
N SER A 13 -14.65 -9.70 3.44
CA SER A 13 -14.66 -11.16 3.35
C SER A 13 -13.23 -11.64 3.62
N VAL A 14 -13.08 -12.39 4.70
CA VAL A 14 -11.84 -13.10 5.01
C VAL A 14 -11.94 -14.46 4.33
N ASN A 15 -11.23 -14.65 3.23
CA ASN A 15 -10.95 -16.00 2.71
C ASN A 15 -9.62 -16.46 3.32
N ASP A 16 -9.45 -17.78 3.48
CA ASP A 16 -8.31 -18.42 4.16
C ASP A 16 -6.92 -18.06 3.59
N SER A 17 -6.82 -17.28 2.54
CA SER A 17 -5.56 -16.93 1.87
C SER A 17 -5.27 -15.43 1.74
N ALA A 18 -6.25 -14.53 1.90
CA ALA A 18 -6.01 -13.08 1.83
C ALA A 18 -7.18 -12.28 2.43
N VAL A 19 -6.89 -11.11 2.99
CA VAL A 19 -7.93 -10.10 3.28
C VAL A 19 -8.21 -9.38 1.97
N LYS A 20 -9.29 -9.76 1.30
CA LYS A 20 -9.74 -9.07 0.09
C LYS A 20 -10.62 -7.89 0.49
N VAL A 21 -10.10 -6.67 0.37
CA VAL A 21 -10.90 -5.45 0.51
C VAL A 21 -11.54 -5.15 -0.85
N THR A 22 -12.78 -5.56 -1.03
CA THR A 22 -13.54 -5.18 -2.22
C THR A 22 -14.27 -3.88 -1.91
N LEU A 23 -13.81 -2.78 -2.47
CA LEU A 23 -14.55 -1.51 -2.46
C LEU A 23 -15.76 -1.64 -3.40
N GLY A 24 -16.89 -2.07 -2.86
CA GLY A 24 -18.14 -2.11 -3.60
C GLY A 24 -18.63 -0.68 -3.87
N ARG A 25 -18.92 -0.33 -5.13
CA ARG A 25 -19.72 0.84 -5.46
C ARG A 25 -21.12 0.64 -4.91
N GLY A 26 -21.37 1.15 -3.71
CA GLY A 26 -22.73 1.35 -3.22
C GLY A 26 -23.37 2.48 -4.04
N SER A 27 -24.54 2.26 -4.59
CA SER A 27 -25.37 3.30 -5.16
C SER A 27 -25.69 4.31 -4.06
N LEU A 28 -24.97 5.42 -4.03
CA LEU A 28 -25.35 6.59 -3.24
C LEU A 28 -26.50 7.27 -3.96
N ALA A 29 -27.62 7.44 -3.25
CA ALA A 29 -28.69 8.32 -3.71
C ALA A 29 -28.10 9.72 -3.92
N GLU A 30 -28.38 10.31 -5.07
CA GLU A 30 -27.91 11.62 -5.51
C GLU A 30 -28.29 12.69 -4.49
N ASP A 31 -27.33 13.11 -3.66
CA ASP A 31 -27.41 14.41 -3.01
C ASP A 31 -26.72 15.42 -3.93
N SER A 32 -27.54 16.25 -4.57
CA SER A 32 -27.21 17.04 -5.76
C SER A 32 -26.38 18.30 -5.47
N THR A 33 -25.55 18.34 -4.46
CA THR A 33 -24.68 19.49 -4.13
C THR A 33 -23.18 19.19 -4.16
N ALA A 34 -22.78 17.97 -4.48
CA ALA A 34 -21.37 17.67 -4.72
C ALA A 34 -20.97 18.28 -6.07
N VAL A 35 -20.10 19.28 -6.04
CA VAL A 35 -19.43 19.77 -7.26
C VAL A 35 -18.67 18.58 -7.84
N PRO A 36 -18.98 18.14 -9.07
CA PRO A 36 -18.22 17.08 -9.68
C PRO A 36 -16.81 17.61 -9.90
N VAL A 37 -15.85 17.12 -9.12
CA VAL A 37 -14.44 17.30 -9.41
C VAL A 37 -14.17 16.44 -10.64
N SER A 38 -14.17 17.06 -11.81
CA SER A 38 -13.84 16.37 -13.06
C SER A 38 -12.32 16.18 -13.10
N HIS A 39 -11.85 15.01 -12.61
CA HIS A 39 -10.49 14.60 -12.89
C HIS A 39 -10.40 14.25 -14.37
N SER A 40 -9.54 14.97 -15.08
CA SER A 40 -9.27 14.73 -16.49
C SER A 40 -7.99 13.87 -16.68
N TRP A 41 -7.79 12.88 -15.83
CA TRP A 41 -6.69 11.95 -16.06
C TRP A 41 -7.04 11.02 -17.21
N PRO A 42 -6.07 10.75 -18.11
CA PRO A 42 -6.28 9.72 -19.10
C PRO A 42 -6.48 8.37 -18.40
N VAL A 43 -7.53 7.67 -18.77
CA VAL A 43 -7.81 6.33 -18.24
C VAL A 43 -7.09 5.31 -19.11
N ALA A 44 -6.35 4.40 -18.50
CA ALA A 44 -5.62 3.33 -19.18
C ALA A 44 -6.58 2.46 -20.02
N GLY A 45 -6.19 2.19 -21.26
CA GLY A 45 -6.88 1.23 -22.11
C GLY A 45 -6.78 -0.20 -21.56
N PRO A 46 -7.57 -1.16 -22.09
CA PRO A 46 -7.53 -2.54 -21.59
C PRO A 46 -6.15 -3.19 -21.67
N ASP A 47 -5.37 -2.86 -22.71
CA ASP A 47 -4.03 -3.41 -22.95
C ASP A 47 -2.93 -2.62 -22.21
N GLU A 48 -3.27 -1.49 -21.57
CA GLU A 48 -2.36 -0.62 -20.82
C GLU A 48 -2.55 -0.78 -19.30
N ARG A 49 -3.46 -1.66 -18.87
CA ARG A 49 -3.71 -1.89 -17.46
C ARG A 49 -2.52 -2.53 -16.78
N VAL A 50 -2.19 -1.98 -15.63
CA VAL A 50 -1.13 -2.45 -14.74
C VAL A 50 -1.75 -2.98 -13.46
N LYS A 51 -1.27 -4.13 -13.01
CA LYS A 51 -1.62 -4.70 -11.71
C LYS A 51 -0.64 -4.21 -10.66
N VAL A 52 -1.12 -3.44 -9.71
CA VAL A 52 -0.32 -2.91 -8.61
C VAL A 52 -0.68 -3.65 -7.32
N LEU A 53 0.30 -4.29 -6.71
CA LEU A 53 0.15 -4.85 -5.37
C LEU A 53 0.73 -3.87 -4.36
N LEU A 54 -0.17 -3.23 -3.59
CA LEU A 54 0.23 -2.43 -2.45
C LEU A 54 0.65 -3.35 -1.31
N VAL A 55 1.83 -3.13 -0.75
CA VAL A 55 2.38 -3.92 0.35
C VAL A 55 2.48 -3.03 1.57
N TYR A 56 1.72 -3.37 2.61
CA TYR A 56 1.72 -2.67 3.88
C TYR A 56 2.21 -3.59 5.01
N PRO A 57 3.54 -3.63 5.25
CA PRO A 57 4.12 -4.41 6.33
C PRO A 57 3.80 -3.72 7.65
N ASN A 58 2.93 -4.29 8.45
CA ASN A 58 2.51 -3.71 9.71
C ASN A 58 2.49 -4.78 10.81
N TYR A 59 2.72 -4.34 12.03
CA TYR A 59 2.62 -5.17 13.21
C TYR A 59 1.31 -4.91 13.94
N ARG A 60 0.76 -5.95 14.53
CA ARG A 60 -0.44 -5.83 15.35
C ARG A 60 -0.26 -4.75 16.44
N GLY A 61 -1.24 -3.86 16.56
CA GLY A 61 -1.23 -2.79 17.56
C GLY A 61 -0.33 -1.60 17.23
N MET A 62 0.44 -1.63 16.13
CA MET A 62 1.31 -0.49 15.78
C MET A 62 0.54 0.66 15.15
N ASN A 63 -0.12 0.42 14.05
CA ASN A 63 -0.86 1.44 13.33
C ASN A 63 -2.10 0.85 12.66
N MET A 64 -3.11 1.67 12.53
CA MET A 64 -4.23 1.37 11.63
C MET A 64 -3.80 1.57 10.17
N LEU A 65 -4.54 0.98 9.23
CA LEU A 65 -4.30 1.20 7.81
C LEU A 65 -4.27 2.71 7.52
N PRO A 66 -3.16 3.25 6.96
CA PRO A 66 -3.06 4.68 6.75
C PRO A 66 -3.98 5.14 5.62
N PRO A 67 -4.54 6.36 5.71
CA PRO A 67 -5.35 6.95 4.63
C PRO A 67 -4.64 6.95 3.27
N ALA A 68 -3.31 7.05 3.25
CA ALA A 68 -2.50 6.99 2.04
C ALA A 68 -2.75 5.72 1.20
N ILE A 69 -2.95 4.55 1.82
CA ILE A 69 -3.28 3.32 1.08
C ILE A 69 -4.60 3.47 0.33
N GLY A 70 -5.61 4.08 0.96
CA GLY A 70 -6.90 4.36 0.30
C GLY A 70 -6.77 5.36 -0.85
N LEU A 71 -6.01 6.45 -0.66
CA LEU A 71 -5.77 7.47 -1.69
C LEU A 71 -4.99 6.91 -2.88
N LEU A 72 -3.89 6.19 -2.64
CA LEU A 72 -3.12 5.53 -3.70
C LEU A 72 -3.97 4.54 -4.49
N SER A 73 -4.78 3.73 -3.78
CA SER A 73 -5.71 2.79 -4.43
C SER A 73 -6.73 3.53 -5.29
N ALA A 74 -7.31 4.62 -4.79
CA ALA A 74 -8.30 5.40 -5.53
C ALA A 74 -7.69 6.02 -6.80
N CYS A 75 -6.50 6.64 -6.71
CA CYS A 75 -5.80 7.23 -7.85
C CYS A 75 -5.52 6.19 -8.96
N LEU A 76 -5.06 5.00 -8.58
CA LEU A 76 -4.79 3.92 -9.52
C LEU A 76 -6.07 3.37 -10.16
N LEU A 77 -7.10 3.12 -9.36
CA LEU A 77 -8.39 2.60 -9.84
C LEU A 77 -9.10 3.58 -10.78
N GLU A 78 -9.07 4.88 -10.47
CA GLU A 78 -9.66 5.92 -11.33
C GLU A 78 -8.90 6.05 -12.65
N SER A 79 -7.60 5.77 -12.66
CA SER A 79 -6.79 5.71 -13.89
C SER A 79 -6.93 4.39 -14.66
N GLY A 80 -7.76 3.46 -14.17
CA GLY A 80 -8.09 2.22 -14.89
C GLY A 80 -7.16 1.05 -14.60
N HIS A 81 -6.22 1.18 -13.66
CA HIS A 81 -5.33 0.10 -13.21
C HIS A 81 -6.04 -0.84 -12.22
N GLU A 82 -5.44 -2.00 -11.97
CA GLU A 82 -5.89 -2.97 -10.98
C GLU A 82 -5.06 -2.85 -9.71
N VAL A 83 -5.71 -2.96 -8.54
CA VAL A 83 -5.05 -2.80 -7.25
C VAL A 83 -5.49 -3.88 -6.29
N GLU A 84 -4.52 -4.54 -5.67
CA GLU A 84 -4.72 -5.41 -4.52
C GLU A 84 -3.83 -4.94 -3.37
N LEU A 85 -4.17 -5.36 -2.13
CA LEU A 85 -3.44 -4.99 -0.93
C LEU A 85 -2.99 -6.23 -0.17
N PHE A 86 -1.69 -6.31 0.15
CA PHE A 86 -1.14 -7.23 1.12
C PHE A 86 -0.84 -6.48 2.43
N ASP A 87 -1.65 -6.75 3.45
CA ASP A 87 -1.55 -6.15 4.78
C ASP A 87 -1.21 -7.22 5.81
N THR A 88 -0.13 -7.01 6.56
CA THR A 88 0.35 -7.98 7.55
C THR A 88 -0.17 -7.73 8.97
N THR A 89 -1.00 -6.71 9.19
CA THR A 89 -1.51 -6.29 10.52
C THR A 89 -2.15 -7.42 11.31
N TYR A 90 -2.82 -8.35 10.62
CA TYR A 90 -3.62 -9.39 11.25
C TYR A 90 -2.97 -10.77 11.24
N TYR A 91 -1.65 -10.83 11.12
CA TYR A 91 -0.91 -12.08 11.34
C TYR A 91 -0.58 -12.27 12.82
N ALA A 92 -0.71 -13.49 13.30
CA ALA A 92 -0.41 -13.84 14.69
C ALA A 92 1.08 -13.72 15.00
N SER A 93 1.92 -14.05 14.01
CA SER A 93 3.37 -13.90 14.08
C SER A 93 3.88 -13.38 12.73
N VAL A 94 4.68 -12.34 12.76
CA VAL A 94 5.38 -11.77 11.59
C VAL A 94 6.91 -11.85 11.74
N ASP A 95 7.39 -12.19 12.92
CA ASP A 95 8.80 -12.40 13.25
C ASP A 95 9.04 -13.84 13.69
N ASP A 96 10.24 -14.38 13.37
CA ASP A 96 10.67 -15.69 13.81
C ASP A 96 11.03 -15.72 15.31
N ASP A 97 11.19 -14.54 15.93
CA ASP A 97 11.37 -14.38 17.37
C ASP A 97 9.99 -14.30 18.06
N GLU A 98 9.51 -15.44 18.53
CA GLU A 98 8.22 -15.60 19.24
C GLU A 98 8.11 -14.79 20.56
N GLY A 99 9.09 -13.94 20.88
CA GLY A 99 9.24 -13.42 22.26
C GLY A 99 8.52 -12.13 22.60
N ASP A 100 8.17 -11.24 21.66
CA ASP A 100 7.95 -9.85 22.04
C ASP A 100 6.60 -9.21 21.67
N LEU A 101 5.73 -9.86 20.90
CA LEU A 101 4.50 -9.18 20.42
C LEU A 101 3.39 -9.11 21.49
N GLU A 102 3.25 -10.12 22.37
CA GLU A 102 2.28 -10.05 23.46
C GLU A 102 2.64 -8.98 24.50
N ASP A 103 3.94 -8.71 24.69
CA ASP A 103 4.44 -7.75 25.67
C ASP A 103 4.47 -6.30 25.11
N SER A 104 4.46 -6.11 23.78
CA SER A 104 4.49 -4.79 23.17
C SER A 104 3.16 -4.02 23.35
N ASP A 105 2.03 -4.70 23.28
CA ASP A 105 0.71 -4.07 23.46
C ASP A 105 0.50 -3.66 24.92
N GLY A 106 0.94 -4.47 25.88
CA GLY A 106 0.94 -4.13 27.30
C GLY A 106 1.85 -2.95 27.60
N LYS A 107 3.10 -2.96 27.11
CA LYS A 107 4.07 -1.87 27.31
C LYS A 107 3.62 -0.56 26.68
N LYS A 108 3.04 -0.59 25.49
CA LYS A 108 2.49 0.60 24.82
C LYS A 108 1.28 1.16 25.54
N SER A 109 0.37 0.29 25.98
CA SER A 109 -0.79 0.68 26.79
C SER A 109 -0.35 1.39 28.06
N ASP A 110 0.63 0.86 28.77
CA ASP A 110 1.15 1.45 30.00
C ASP A 110 1.89 2.77 29.74
N GLN A 111 2.73 2.84 28.72
CA GLN A 111 3.50 4.05 28.35
C GLN A 111 2.60 5.18 27.84
N LEU A 112 1.59 4.87 27.07
CA LEU A 112 0.69 5.87 26.48
C LEU A 112 -0.49 6.18 27.38
N MET A 113 -0.58 5.58 28.59
CA MET A 113 -1.73 5.70 29.49
C MET A 113 -3.06 5.38 28.78
N ALA A 114 -3.01 4.51 27.77
CA ALA A 114 -4.18 4.07 27.06
C ALA A 114 -5.08 3.24 27.98
N ARG A 115 -6.37 3.50 27.95
CA ARG A 115 -7.32 2.66 28.68
C ARG A 115 -7.58 1.39 27.88
N PRO A 116 -7.56 0.21 28.50
CA PRO A 116 -8.02 -1.00 27.86
C PRO A 116 -9.43 -0.79 27.30
N TYR A 117 -9.63 -1.18 26.05
CA TYR A 117 -10.92 -1.15 25.41
C TYR A 117 -11.31 -2.56 25.01
N ASP A 118 -12.41 -3.03 25.57
CA ASP A 118 -12.97 -4.32 25.21
C ASP A 118 -13.61 -4.19 23.82
N MET A 119 -12.91 -4.68 22.80
CA MET A 119 -13.44 -4.67 21.44
C MET A 119 -14.65 -5.60 21.35
N PRO A 120 -15.80 -5.10 20.85
CA PRO A 120 -17.00 -5.92 20.70
C PRO A 120 -16.89 -6.94 19.55
N ILE A 121 -15.78 -6.99 18.88
CA ILE A 121 -15.48 -7.89 17.74
C ILE A 121 -14.25 -8.70 18.10
N GLU A 122 -14.37 -10.01 18.08
CA GLU A 122 -13.24 -10.92 18.19
C GLU A 122 -12.47 -10.92 16.85
N LEU A 123 -11.22 -10.44 16.87
CA LEU A 123 -10.37 -10.45 15.70
C LEU A 123 -9.74 -11.84 15.55
N THR A 124 -10.04 -12.50 14.45
CA THR A 124 -9.36 -13.74 14.08
C THR A 124 -8.04 -13.41 13.39
N LEU A 125 -6.95 -13.83 14.02
CA LEU A 125 -5.61 -13.64 13.44
C LEU A 125 -5.28 -14.79 12.49
N LYS A 126 -4.53 -14.47 11.43
CA LYS A 126 -3.93 -15.46 10.55
C LYS A 126 -2.77 -16.15 11.26
N THR A 127 -2.76 -17.46 11.22
CA THR A 127 -1.69 -18.30 11.81
C THR A 127 -0.77 -18.91 10.76
N THR A 128 -1.00 -18.59 9.48
CA THR A 128 -0.16 -18.98 8.34
C THR A 128 1.15 -18.21 8.34
N ASN A 129 2.15 -18.69 7.59
CA ASN A 129 3.41 -17.98 7.43
C ASN A 129 3.22 -16.77 6.50
N VAL A 130 3.55 -15.59 6.99
CA VAL A 130 3.36 -14.32 6.25
C VAL A 130 4.17 -14.26 4.94
N LEU A 131 5.36 -14.87 4.90
CA LEU A 131 6.21 -14.89 3.71
C LEU A 131 5.63 -15.81 2.63
N ASP A 132 5.13 -16.99 3.04
CA ASP A 132 4.50 -17.93 2.12
C ASP A 132 3.19 -17.39 1.57
N ASP A 133 2.34 -16.76 2.40
CA ASP A 133 1.10 -16.11 1.97
C ASP A 133 1.40 -14.95 1.00
N PHE A 134 2.48 -14.19 1.25
CA PHE A 134 2.90 -13.12 0.34
C PHE A 134 3.33 -13.68 -1.02
N ALA A 135 4.16 -14.72 -1.02
CA ALA A 135 4.59 -15.38 -2.25
C ALA A 135 3.39 -15.95 -3.03
N GLN A 136 2.46 -16.60 -2.33
CA GLN A 136 1.23 -17.10 -2.95
C GLN A 136 0.40 -15.97 -3.57
N MET A 137 0.22 -14.84 -2.87
CA MET A 137 -0.52 -13.71 -3.41
C MET A 137 0.15 -13.11 -4.64
N VAL A 138 1.48 -13.00 -4.64
CA VAL A 138 2.24 -12.55 -5.81
C VAL A 138 2.11 -13.52 -6.98
N ASP A 139 2.08 -14.84 -6.71
CA ASP A 139 1.89 -15.86 -7.74
C ASP A 139 0.48 -15.84 -8.34
N GLU A 140 -0.55 -15.63 -7.52
CA GLU A 140 -1.95 -15.63 -7.96
C GLU A 140 -2.35 -14.32 -8.65
N TYR A 141 -1.89 -13.19 -8.12
CA TYR A 141 -2.23 -11.87 -8.64
C TYR A 141 -1.39 -11.48 -9.85
N GLU A 142 -0.12 -11.94 -9.90
CA GLU A 142 0.85 -11.60 -10.95
C GLU A 142 1.00 -10.08 -11.13
N PRO A 143 1.44 -9.34 -10.09
CA PRO A 143 1.55 -7.89 -10.17
C PRO A 143 2.68 -7.45 -11.12
N ASP A 144 2.45 -6.34 -11.83
CA ASP A 144 3.47 -5.65 -12.62
C ASP A 144 4.32 -4.74 -11.73
N ILE A 145 3.72 -4.19 -10.67
CA ILE A 145 4.37 -3.30 -9.71
C ILE A 145 4.08 -3.76 -8.29
N LEU A 146 5.14 -3.84 -7.47
CA LEU A 146 5.05 -3.95 -6.01
C LEU A 146 5.27 -2.57 -5.41
N ALA A 147 4.29 -2.05 -4.68
CA ALA A 147 4.37 -0.74 -4.04
C ALA A 147 4.39 -0.88 -2.52
N LEU A 148 5.58 -0.84 -1.94
CA LEU A 148 5.80 -0.94 -0.50
C LEU A 148 5.58 0.42 0.16
N SER A 149 4.67 0.50 1.13
CA SER A 149 4.45 1.70 1.96
C SER A 149 4.82 1.40 3.41
N CYS A 150 5.85 2.06 3.94
CA CYS A 150 6.35 1.75 5.27
C CYS A 150 6.88 2.94 6.05
N THR A 151 6.86 2.78 7.38
CA THR A 151 7.63 3.56 8.35
C THR A 151 8.95 2.83 8.66
N GLU A 152 9.81 3.45 9.47
CA GLU A 152 11.08 2.84 9.88
C GLU A 152 10.89 1.52 10.61
N ASP A 153 9.94 1.47 11.54
CA ASP A 153 9.65 0.26 12.34
C ASP A 153 9.23 -0.93 11.48
N MET A 154 8.59 -0.65 10.34
CA MET A 154 8.05 -1.67 9.43
C MET A 154 9.02 -2.06 8.32
N TRP A 155 10.10 -1.31 8.14
CA TRP A 155 11.03 -1.47 7.02
C TRP A 155 11.63 -2.88 6.94
N HIS A 156 12.06 -3.42 8.07
CA HIS A 156 12.67 -4.76 8.09
C HIS A 156 11.71 -5.86 7.64
N LEU A 157 10.46 -5.80 8.06
CA LEU A 157 9.44 -6.73 7.61
C LEU A 157 9.18 -6.58 6.11
N GLY A 158 9.01 -5.35 5.62
CA GLY A 158 8.83 -5.07 4.20
C GLY A 158 9.98 -5.63 3.35
N LEU A 159 11.23 -5.38 3.79
CA LEU A 159 12.40 -5.89 3.10
C LEU A 159 12.49 -7.43 3.10
N ARG A 160 12.07 -8.09 4.19
CA ARG A 160 11.98 -9.56 4.26
C ARG A 160 10.97 -10.12 3.26
N LEU A 161 9.79 -9.48 3.14
CA LEU A 161 8.78 -9.86 2.15
C LEU A 161 9.35 -9.77 0.73
N LEU A 162 9.95 -8.65 0.38
CA LEU A 162 10.55 -8.46 -0.94
C LEU A 162 11.68 -9.45 -1.22
N ARG A 163 12.57 -9.71 -0.27
CA ARG A 163 13.65 -10.69 -0.39
C ARG A 163 13.15 -12.10 -0.64
N HIS A 164 12.07 -12.47 0.01
CA HIS A 164 11.51 -13.81 -0.11
C HIS A 164 11.13 -14.15 -1.57
N ILE A 165 10.64 -13.18 -2.32
CA ILE A 165 10.21 -13.36 -3.71
C ILE A 165 11.25 -12.95 -4.77
N ARG A 166 12.23 -12.09 -4.43
CA ARG A 166 13.17 -11.50 -5.41
C ARG A 166 13.99 -12.56 -6.16
N HIS A 167 14.29 -13.67 -5.52
CA HIS A 167 15.05 -14.76 -6.14
C HIS A 167 14.27 -15.53 -7.22
N THR A 168 12.96 -15.45 -7.20
CA THR A 168 12.07 -16.18 -8.12
C THR A 168 11.39 -15.28 -9.13
N LYS A 169 11.22 -13.99 -8.81
CA LYS A 169 10.48 -13.03 -9.63
C LYS A 169 11.19 -11.69 -9.71
N GLN A 170 11.24 -11.15 -10.93
CA GLN A 170 11.69 -9.78 -11.16
C GLN A 170 10.46 -8.92 -11.46
N ILE A 171 9.95 -8.26 -10.42
CA ILE A 171 8.80 -7.37 -10.49
C ILE A 171 9.31 -5.97 -10.14
N LEU A 172 8.86 -4.95 -10.86
CA LEU A 172 9.23 -3.57 -10.58
C LEU A 172 8.77 -3.18 -9.17
N THR A 173 9.71 -2.79 -8.32
CA THR A 173 9.44 -2.51 -6.91
C THR A 173 9.69 -1.05 -6.57
N ILE A 174 8.66 -0.38 -6.07
CA ILE A 174 8.73 0.98 -5.55
C ILE A 174 8.49 1.01 -4.05
N ALA A 175 9.33 1.73 -3.31
CA ALA A 175 9.17 1.95 -1.88
C ALA A 175 8.81 3.42 -1.61
N GLY A 176 7.75 3.64 -0.84
CA GLY A 176 7.26 4.94 -0.41
C GLY A 176 6.86 4.95 1.07
N GLY A 177 6.35 6.09 1.51
CA GLY A 177 5.99 6.33 2.90
C GLY A 177 7.06 7.13 3.66
N VAL A 178 6.93 7.16 4.99
CA VAL A 178 7.75 8.05 5.83
C VAL A 178 9.23 7.67 5.75
N PHE A 179 9.57 6.41 5.93
CA PHE A 179 10.97 5.99 5.96
C PHE A 179 11.69 6.21 4.62
N PRO A 180 11.17 5.76 3.45
CA PRO A 180 11.80 6.06 2.17
C PRO A 180 11.90 7.55 1.85
N THR A 181 10.98 8.38 2.35
CA THR A 181 11.05 9.83 2.18
C THR A 181 12.25 10.44 2.90
N PHE A 182 12.56 9.97 4.12
CA PHE A 182 13.66 10.53 4.93
C PHE A 182 15.02 9.86 4.69
N ALA A 183 15.03 8.62 4.21
CA ALA A 183 16.25 7.84 3.97
C ALA A 183 16.29 7.20 2.56
N PRO A 184 16.05 7.97 1.48
CA PRO A 184 15.92 7.40 0.13
C PRO A 184 17.20 6.70 -0.35
N GLU A 185 18.38 7.22 -0.02
CA GLU A 185 19.65 6.62 -0.40
C GLU A 185 19.87 5.26 0.28
N LEU A 186 19.46 5.15 1.55
CA LEU A 186 19.54 3.88 2.29
C LEU A 186 18.62 2.84 1.66
N VAL A 187 17.40 3.24 1.34
CA VAL A 187 16.39 2.36 0.73
C VAL A 187 16.82 1.89 -0.65
N LEU A 188 17.31 2.80 -1.51
CA LEU A 188 17.87 2.47 -2.84
C LEU A 188 19.14 1.63 -2.78
N GLY A 189 19.82 1.58 -1.65
CA GLY A 189 20.98 0.70 -1.45
C GLY A 189 20.63 -0.79 -1.33
N HIS A 190 19.36 -1.16 -1.35
CA HIS A 190 18.88 -2.54 -1.30
C HIS A 190 18.45 -3.01 -2.70
N ASP A 191 19.00 -4.15 -3.13
CA ASP A 191 18.73 -4.74 -4.47
C ASP A 191 17.25 -5.11 -4.68
N GLU A 192 16.47 -5.17 -3.62
CA GLU A 192 15.06 -5.47 -3.65
C GLU A 192 14.19 -4.27 -4.06
N VAL A 193 14.75 -3.05 -4.07
CA VAL A 193 14.02 -1.82 -4.38
C VAL A 193 14.59 -1.18 -5.63
N ASP A 194 13.76 -1.02 -6.65
CA ASP A 194 14.15 -0.40 -7.92
C ASP A 194 13.94 1.13 -7.89
N ILE A 195 12.89 1.59 -7.20
CA ILE A 195 12.47 3.00 -7.16
C ILE A 195 12.12 3.40 -5.73
N VAL A 196 12.47 4.62 -5.37
CA VAL A 196 11.95 5.27 -4.14
C VAL A 196 11.03 6.42 -4.53
N CYS A 197 9.84 6.47 -3.93
CA CYS A 197 8.97 7.62 -3.98
C CYS A 197 9.26 8.51 -2.75
N LYS A 198 9.80 9.69 -2.99
CA LYS A 198 10.10 10.68 -1.95
C LYS A 198 9.01 11.73 -1.86
N GLY A 199 8.30 11.76 -0.75
CA GLY A 199 7.17 12.66 -0.52
C GLY A 199 5.82 12.01 -0.88
N GLU A 200 4.93 12.77 -1.50
CA GLU A 200 3.58 12.32 -1.86
C GLU A 200 3.62 11.39 -3.07
N GLY A 201 2.85 10.30 -3.00
CA GLY A 201 2.93 9.20 -3.95
C GLY A 201 1.77 9.13 -4.95
N GLU A 202 0.70 9.88 -4.76
CA GLU A 202 -0.56 9.75 -5.49
C GLU A 202 -0.36 9.93 -7.00
N ASP A 203 0.21 11.06 -7.41
CA ASP A 203 0.52 11.32 -8.82
C ASP A 203 1.71 10.48 -9.31
N ALA A 204 2.74 10.31 -8.46
CA ALA A 204 3.96 9.62 -8.84
C ALA A 204 3.69 8.13 -9.15
N LEU A 205 2.94 7.43 -8.30
CA LEU A 205 2.61 6.00 -8.49
C LEU A 205 1.64 5.82 -9.66
N ARG A 206 0.65 6.71 -9.81
CA ARG A 206 -0.27 6.71 -10.94
C ARG A 206 0.47 6.89 -12.27
N LEU A 207 1.33 7.92 -12.37
CA LEU A 207 2.14 8.16 -13.57
C LEU A 207 3.09 7.00 -13.87
N LEU A 208 3.67 6.37 -12.83
CA LEU A 208 4.50 5.20 -12.99
C LEU A 208 3.70 4.04 -13.62
N ALA A 209 2.51 3.75 -13.09
CA ALA A 209 1.65 2.71 -13.63
C ALA A 209 1.24 3.00 -15.08
N ASP A 210 0.83 4.23 -15.38
CA ASP A 210 0.50 4.68 -16.74
C ASP A 210 1.65 4.43 -17.73
N ARG A 211 2.89 4.79 -17.35
CA ARG A 211 4.05 4.64 -18.25
C ARG A 211 4.51 3.19 -18.37
N VAL A 212 4.45 2.42 -17.29
CA VAL A 212 4.73 0.98 -17.33
C VAL A 212 3.75 0.27 -18.27
N GLY A 213 2.45 0.57 -18.15
CA GLY A 213 1.43 -0.01 -19.03
C GLY A 213 1.63 0.30 -20.51
N ARG A 214 2.15 1.48 -20.83
CA ARG A 214 2.47 1.89 -22.21
C ARG A 214 3.87 1.52 -22.67
N GLY A 215 4.71 0.94 -21.80
CA GLY A 215 6.12 0.68 -22.12
C GLY A 215 6.94 1.95 -22.33
N GLU A 216 6.56 3.06 -21.69
CA GLU A 216 7.22 4.37 -21.79
C GLU A 216 8.31 4.53 -20.71
N ASP A 217 9.24 5.45 -20.97
CA ASP A 217 10.26 5.83 -19.97
C ASP A 217 9.61 6.57 -18.78
N TYR A 218 9.88 6.10 -17.58
CA TYR A 218 9.38 6.67 -16.32
C TYR A 218 10.47 7.38 -15.49
N SER A 219 11.64 7.53 -16.04
CA SER A 219 12.82 8.01 -15.32
C SER A 219 12.76 9.49 -14.91
N ASP A 220 11.86 10.28 -15.50
CA ASP A 220 11.70 11.73 -15.25
C ASP A 220 10.47 12.08 -14.40
N ILE A 221 9.74 11.08 -13.91
CA ILE A 221 8.56 11.32 -13.07
C ILE A 221 8.97 12.04 -11.78
N PRO A 222 8.31 13.16 -11.42
CA PRO A 222 8.55 13.85 -10.16
C PRO A 222 8.40 12.90 -8.96
N ASN A 223 9.08 13.18 -7.88
CA ASN A 223 9.12 12.41 -6.63
C ASN A 223 9.79 11.03 -6.75
N LEU A 224 10.08 10.52 -7.95
CA LEU A 224 10.74 9.23 -8.13
C LEU A 224 12.26 9.38 -8.16
N TRP A 225 12.91 8.55 -7.34
CA TRP A 225 14.37 8.41 -7.27
C TRP A 225 14.76 7.01 -7.68
N THR A 226 15.81 6.88 -8.46
CA THR A 226 16.31 5.60 -8.98
C THR A 226 17.84 5.52 -8.89
N MET A 227 18.38 4.31 -8.89
CA MET A 227 19.82 4.10 -8.99
C MET A 227 20.23 3.87 -10.45
N ASN A 228 21.22 4.63 -10.91
CA ASN A 228 21.82 4.42 -12.22
C ASN A 228 22.77 3.21 -12.20
N ALA A 229 23.10 2.69 -13.38
CA ALA A 229 24.02 1.57 -13.54
C ALA A 229 25.45 1.83 -13.01
N ASP A 230 25.84 3.08 -12.87
CA ASP A 230 27.13 3.49 -12.30
C ASP A 230 27.10 3.66 -10.77
N GLY A 231 25.97 3.36 -10.14
CA GLY A 231 25.75 3.51 -8.69
C GLY A 231 25.41 4.94 -8.25
N SER A 232 25.33 5.91 -9.17
CA SER A 232 24.85 7.25 -8.84
C SER A 232 23.32 7.24 -8.71
N ILE A 233 22.80 8.12 -7.85
CA ILE A 233 21.35 8.26 -7.64
C ILE A 233 20.84 9.37 -8.57
N ARG A 234 19.82 9.04 -9.33
CA ARG A 234 19.00 10.00 -10.04
C ARG A 234 17.85 10.42 -9.12
N SER A 235 17.82 11.70 -8.80
CA SER A 235 16.78 12.31 -7.94
C SER A 235 15.97 13.30 -8.77
N ASN A 236 14.67 13.03 -8.94
CA ASN A 236 13.79 13.96 -9.60
C ASN A 236 13.28 15.03 -8.62
N GLN A 237 12.78 16.13 -9.18
CA GLN A 237 12.20 17.22 -8.39
C GLN A 237 11.03 16.69 -7.56
N ILE A 238 10.91 17.20 -6.33
CA ILE A 238 9.74 16.92 -5.48
C ILE A 238 8.63 17.88 -5.86
N GLU A 239 7.48 17.36 -6.17
CA GLU A 239 6.25 18.10 -6.44
C GLU A 239 5.19 17.75 -5.39
N MET A 240 4.42 18.74 -4.99
CA MET A 240 3.30 18.57 -4.08
C MET A 240 2.06 18.21 -4.87
N VAL A 241 1.28 17.31 -4.33
CA VAL A 241 0.01 16.89 -4.92
C VAL A 241 -1.03 18.02 -4.84
N ASP A 242 -1.76 18.23 -5.92
CA ASP A 242 -2.92 19.12 -5.88
C ASP A 242 -4.09 18.39 -5.18
N MET A 243 -4.32 18.75 -3.93
CA MET A 243 -5.38 18.16 -3.11
C MET A 243 -6.79 18.31 -3.70
N ASN A 244 -7.00 19.25 -4.64
CA ASN A 244 -8.29 19.41 -5.30
C ASN A 244 -8.41 18.50 -6.53
N ALA A 245 -7.31 17.94 -7.01
CA ALA A 245 -7.26 17.07 -8.17
C ALA A 245 -7.30 15.57 -7.79
N ASN A 246 -7.11 15.23 -6.53
CA ASN A 246 -7.10 13.84 -6.08
C ASN A 246 -8.48 13.36 -5.63
N PRO A 247 -8.78 12.05 -5.80
CA PRO A 247 -10.00 11.46 -5.28
C PRO A 247 -10.02 11.53 -3.75
N LEU A 248 -11.16 11.92 -3.18
CA LEU A 248 -11.40 11.99 -1.74
C LEU A 248 -12.25 10.81 -1.28
#